data_b0485c211900af775bfbc071f58df710
#
_entry.id   b0485c211900af775bfbc071f58df710
#
_cell.length_a   1.000
_cell.length_b   1.000
_cell.length_c   1.000
_cell.angle_alpha   90.00
_cell.angle_beta   90.00
_cell.angle_gamma   90.00
#
_symmetry.space_group_name_H-M   'P 1'
#
loop_
_entity.id
_entity.type
_entity.pdbx_description
1 polymer ?
#
loop_
_entity_poly.entity_id
_entity_poly.type
_entity_poly.pdbx_seq_one_letter_code
_entity_poly.pdbx_strand_id
1 'polypeptide(L)'
;MENKKIETIKDAQKLVKFFAERNNWKDIPNVDKFDHLHEELIEMSQHLRYKSEEERIKFVKENKEIFTDGIGDLFFGTCRLANQLGVDIEEAFNLVKTEILAKYNHKNPENNLIKKK
;
A
#
# COMPACT_ATOMS: atom_id res chain seq x y z
N MET A 1 -1.36 1.98 -22.40
CA MET A 1 -1.52 1.55 -21.01
C MET A 1 -1.02 2.58 -20.00
N GLU A 2 0.17 3.11 -20.17
CA GLU A 2 0.77 3.99 -19.16
C GLU A 2 0.05 5.32 -18.96
N ASN A 3 -0.67 5.80 -19.97
CA ASN A 3 -1.42 7.06 -19.85
C ASN A 3 -2.82 6.88 -19.29
N LYS A 4 -3.24 5.63 -19.10
CA LYS A 4 -4.56 5.35 -18.60
C LYS A 4 -4.62 5.55 -17.09
N LYS A 5 -5.68 6.18 -16.62
CA LYS A 5 -5.90 6.31 -15.18
C LYS A 5 -6.10 4.93 -14.55
N ILE A 6 -5.41 4.70 -13.44
CA ILE A 6 -5.52 3.43 -12.72
C ILE A 6 -6.75 3.46 -11.81
N GLU A 7 -7.61 2.48 -11.95
CA GLU A 7 -8.85 2.41 -11.18
C GLU A 7 -8.95 1.17 -10.30
N THR A 8 -8.18 0.12 -10.59
CA THR A 8 -8.23 -1.11 -9.81
C THR A 8 -6.84 -1.54 -9.35
N ILE A 9 -6.82 -2.35 -8.28
CA ILE A 9 -5.57 -2.91 -7.76
C ILE A 9 -4.89 -3.75 -8.84
N LYS A 10 -5.67 -4.53 -9.57
CA LYS A 10 -5.13 -5.40 -10.62
C LYS A 10 -4.45 -4.58 -11.72
N ASP A 11 -5.08 -3.47 -12.11
CA ASP A 11 -4.51 -2.60 -13.14
C ASP A 11 -3.20 -1.97 -12.67
N ALA A 12 -3.16 -1.56 -11.40
CA ALA A 12 -1.94 -0.99 -10.83
C ALA A 12 -0.80 -2.00 -10.88
N GLN A 13 -1.06 -3.23 -10.45
CA GLN A 13 -0.03 -4.28 -10.43
C GLN A 13 0.46 -4.59 -11.84
N LYS A 14 -0.44 -4.64 -12.81
CA LYS A 14 -0.08 -4.88 -14.20
C LYS A 14 0.77 -3.76 -14.78
N LEU A 15 0.43 -2.52 -14.45
CA LEU A 15 1.19 -1.37 -14.94
C LEU A 15 2.62 -1.40 -14.39
N VAL A 16 2.77 -1.72 -13.11
CA VAL A 16 4.09 -1.81 -12.50
C VAL A 16 4.92 -2.90 -13.17
N LYS A 17 4.31 -4.03 -13.50
CA LYS A 17 4.99 -5.11 -14.20
C LYS A 17 5.43 -4.64 -15.59
N PHE A 18 4.58 -3.90 -16.29
CA PHE A 18 4.90 -3.33 -17.59
C PHE A 18 6.13 -2.41 -17.50
N PHE A 19 6.18 -1.54 -16.50
CA PHE A 19 7.34 -0.67 -16.30
C PHE A 19 8.61 -1.48 -16.03
N ALA A 20 8.50 -2.52 -15.22
CA ALA A 20 9.66 -3.36 -14.91
C ALA A 20 10.21 -4.01 -16.18
N GLU A 21 9.32 -4.55 -17.01
CA GLU A 21 9.72 -5.19 -18.27
C GLU A 21 10.36 -4.18 -19.23
N ARG A 22 9.74 -3.01 -19.34
CA ARG A 22 10.25 -1.98 -20.24
C ARG A 22 11.63 -1.47 -19.83
N ASN A 23 11.89 -1.43 -18.54
CA ASN A 23 13.16 -0.92 -18.02
C ASN A 23 14.15 -2.03 -17.67
N ASN A 24 13.84 -3.26 -18.04
CA ASN A 24 14.68 -4.43 -17.77
C ASN A 24 14.96 -4.62 -16.27
N TRP A 25 14.01 -4.27 -15.44
CA TRP A 25 14.09 -4.57 -14.02
C TRP A 25 13.70 -6.04 -13.83
N LYS A 26 14.47 -6.75 -13.05
CA LYS A 26 14.21 -8.17 -12.82
C LYS A 26 13.18 -8.33 -11.70
N ASP A 27 12.10 -9.05 -11.98
CA ASP A 27 11.09 -9.36 -10.96
C ASP A 27 11.37 -10.74 -10.38
N ILE A 28 12.43 -10.83 -9.59
CA ILE A 28 12.79 -12.04 -8.85
C ILE A 28 12.86 -11.67 -7.36
N PRO A 29 12.61 -12.65 -6.48
CA PRO A 29 12.66 -12.37 -5.03
C PRO A 29 13.97 -11.71 -4.65
N ASN A 30 13.89 -10.60 -3.91
CA ASN A 30 15.06 -9.81 -3.56
C ASN A 30 14.83 -9.12 -2.22
N VAL A 31 15.82 -9.27 -1.32
CA VAL A 31 15.77 -8.66 0.00
C VAL A 31 15.76 -7.12 -0.10
N ASP A 32 16.42 -6.58 -1.10
CA ASP A 32 16.53 -5.12 -1.25
C ASP A 32 15.18 -4.43 -1.36
N LYS A 33 14.18 -5.08 -1.95
CA LYS A 33 12.86 -4.47 -2.08
C LYS A 33 12.19 -4.33 -0.71
N PHE A 34 12.36 -5.32 0.16
CA PHE A 34 11.85 -5.23 1.53
C PHE A 34 12.51 -4.09 2.28
N ASP A 35 13.82 -3.97 2.16
CA ASP A 35 14.56 -2.90 2.83
C ASP A 35 14.16 -1.53 2.32
N HIS A 36 13.95 -1.40 1.01
CA HIS A 36 13.52 -0.16 0.41
C HIS A 36 12.16 0.27 0.96
N LEU A 37 11.20 -0.66 1.05
CA LEU A 37 9.88 -0.34 1.60
C LEU A 37 9.96 0.06 3.07
N HIS A 38 10.84 -0.59 3.82
CA HIS A 38 11.06 -0.24 5.22
C HIS A 38 11.59 1.18 5.35
N GLU A 39 12.54 1.55 4.51
CA GLU A 39 13.09 2.91 4.50
C GLU A 39 12.03 3.95 4.18
N GLU A 40 11.15 3.66 3.20
CA GLU A 40 10.06 4.56 2.85
C GLU A 40 9.14 4.81 4.05
N LEU A 41 8.83 3.77 4.79
CA LEU A 41 7.99 3.89 5.99
C LEU A 41 8.67 4.76 7.05
N ILE A 42 9.96 4.56 7.26
CA ILE A 42 10.71 5.33 8.24
C ILE A 42 10.78 6.81 7.83
N GLU A 43 11.01 7.06 6.55
CA GLU A 43 11.07 8.44 6.05
C GLU A 43 9.78 9.21 6.35
N MET A 44 8.64 8.54 6.21
CA MET A 44 7.38 9.20 6.53
C MET A 44 7.19 9.36 8.03
N SER A 45 7.46 8.30 8.80
CA SER A 45 7.17 8.31 10.23
C SER A 45 8.08 9.27 11.00
N GLN A 46 9.29 9.54 10.51
CA GLN A 46 10.21 10.44 11.20
C GLN A 46 9.62 11.85 11.37
N HIS A 47 8.75 12.26 10.46
CA HIS A 47 8.12 13.57 10.54
C HIS A 47 7.15 13.68 11.71
N LEU A 48 6.70 12.55 12.25
CA LEU A 48 5.70 12.51 13.31
C LEU A 48 6.24 12.12 14.67
N ARG A 49 7.52 11.69 14.71
CA ARG A 49 8.13 11.27 15.97
C ARG A 49 8.26 12.43 16.93
N TYR A 50 8.09 12.13 18.20
CA TYR A 50 8.24 13.10 19.29
C TYR A 50 7.24 14.25 19.24
N LYS A 51 6.17 14.09 18.49
CA LYS A 51 5.09 15.07 18.40
C LYS A 51 3.86 14.56 19.19
N SER A 52 3.10 15.49 19.76
CA SER A 52 1.83 15.15 20.39
C SER A 52 0.81 14.77 19.31
N GLU A 53 -0.31 14.20 19.73
CA GLU A 53 -1.39 13.86 18.81
C GLU A 53 -1.84 15.09 18.02
N GLU A 54 -2.04 16.20 18.70
CA GLU A 54 -2.44 17.46 18.08
C GLU A 54 -1.43 17.92 17.02
N GLU A 55 -0.16 17.86 17.39
CA GLU A 55 0.91 18.26 16.47
C GLU A 55 0.98 17.36 15.25
N ARG A 56 0.77 16.05 15.43
CA ARG A 56 0.78 15.12 14.34
C ARG A 56 -0.36 15.40 13.35
N ILE A 57 -1.55 15.62 13.89
CA ILE A 57 -2.72 15.92 13.06
C ILE A 57 -2.47 17.18 12.24
N LYS A 58 -1.96 18.21 12.89
CA LYS A 58 -1.66 19.47 12.22
C LYS A 58 -0.60 19.30 11.14
N PHE A 59 0.48 18.59 11.47
CA PHE A 59 1.57 18.39 10.51
C PHE A 59 1.09 17.69 9.24
N VAL A 60 0.32 16.62 9.40
CA VAL A 60 -0.18 15.88 8.24
C VAL A 60 -1.09 16.76 7.38
N LYS A 61 -1.93 17.56 8.02
CA LYS A 61 -2.84 18.44 7.31
C LYS A 61 -2.08 19.47 6.48
N GLU A 62 -1.02 20.03 7.06
CA GLU A 62 -0.23 21.07 6.41
C GLU A 62 0.77 20.54 5.40
N ASN A 63 1.10 19.26 5.47
CA ASN A 63 2.13 18.65 4.63
C ASN A 63 1.60 17.41 3.91
N LYS A 64 0.39 17.50 3.40
CA LYS A 64 -0.29 16.37 2.78
C LYS A 64 0.52 15.72 1.67
N GLU A 65 1.24 16.53 0.91
CA GLU A 65 2.01 16.05 -0.24
C GLU A 65 3.11 15.06 0.15
N ILE A 66 3.70 15.23 1.34
CA ILE A 66 4.73 14.29 1.81
C ILE A 66 4.15 12.89 1.94
N PHE A 67 2.94 12.81 2.51
CA PHE A 67 2.32 11.51 2.76
C PHE A 67 1.65 10.94 1.51
N THR A 68 1.17 11.82 0.63
CA THR A 68 0.65 11.39 -0.66
C THR A 68 1.74 10.71 -1.47
N ASP A 69 2.90 11.35 -1.56
CA ASP A 69 4.07 10.82 -2.25
C ASP A 69 4.51 9.50 -1.61
N GLY A 70 4.65 9.51 -0.28
CA GLY A 70 5.12 8.34 0.45
C GLY A 70 4.19 7.13 0.29
N ILE A 71 2.89 7.35 0.40
CA ILE A 71 1.92 6.27 0.25
C ILE A 71 1.94 5.73 -1.19
N GLY A 72 2.03 6.64 -2.16
CA GLY A 72 2.13 6.24 -3.57
C GLY A 72 3.35 5.39 -3.82
N ASP A 73 4.51 5.82 -3.30
CA ASP A 73 5.76 5.07 -3.45
C ASP A 73 5.67 3.71 -2.79
N LEU A 74 5.06 3.64 -1.60
CA LEU A 74 4.86 2.37 -0.91
C LEU A 74 4.01 1.42 -1.72
N PHE A 75 2.92 1.93 -2.29
CA PHE A 75 2.05 1.05 -3.06
C PHE A 75 2.70 0.59 -4.34
N PHE A 76 3.41 1.49 -5.03
CA PHE A 76 4.17 1.11 -6.22
C PHE A 76 5.19 0.02 -5.86
N GLY A 77 5.92 0.24 -4.77
CA GLY A 77 6.91 -0.74 -4.29
C GLY A 77 6.27 -2.05 -3.86
N THR A 78 5.08 -2.00 -3.27
CA THR A 78 4.35 -3.20 -2.89
C THR A 78 3.95 -4.00 -4.14
N CYS A 79 3.54 -3.32 -5.20
CA CYS A 79 3.24 -3.97 -6.47
C CYS A 79 4.48 -4.66 -7.03
N ARG A 80 5.65 -3.97 -6.97
CA ARG A 80 6.91 -4.55 -7.39
C ARG A 80 7.24 -5.80 -6.58
N LEU A 81 7.10 -5.69 -5.27
CA LEU A 81 7.38 -6.80 -4.38
C LEU A 81 6.46 -7.99 -4.68
N ALA A 82 5.17 -7.72 -4.86
CA ALA A 82 4.21 -8.77 -5.17
C ALA A 82 4.57 -9.48 -6.47
N ASN A 83 4.96 -8.70 -7.49
CA ASN A 83 5.37 -9.29 -8.77
C ASN A 83 6.61 -10.16 -8.62
N GLN A 84 7.56 -9.73 -7.78
CA GLN A 84 8.76 -10.51 -7.51
C GLN A 84 8.46 -11.82 -6.78
N LEU A 85 7.45 -11.80 -5.93
CA LEU A 85 7.08 -12.98 -5.13
C LEU A 85 6.00 -13.84 -5.79
N GLY A 86 5.49 -13.42 -6.94
CA GLY A 86 4.42 -14.14 -7.62
C GLY A 86 3.09 -14.07 -6.90
N VAL A 87 2.83 -12.97 -6.20
CA VAL A 87 1.59 -12.78 -5.43
C VAL A 87 0.65 -11.81 -6.16
N ASP A 88 -0.61 -12.20 -6.29
CA ASP A 88 -1.66 -11.33 -6.82
C ASP A 88 -2.19 -10.48 -5.67
N ILE A 89 -1.99 -9.17 -5.73
CA ILE A 89 -2.36 -8.28 -4.63
C ILE A 89 -3.86 -8.26 -4.37
N GLU A 90 -4.66 -8.27 -5.43
CA GLU A 90 -6.12 -8.28 -5.28
C GLU A 90 -6.58 -9.50 -4.51
N GLU A 91 -6.04 -10.66 -4.86
CA GLU A 91 -6.35 -11.91 -4.18
C GLU A 91 -5.89 -11.86 -2.73
N ALA A 92 -4.68 -11.35 -2.49
CA ALA A 92 -4.15 -11.22 -1.15
C ALA A 92 -5.02 -10.28 -0.30
N PHE A 93 -5.46 -9.17 -0.87
CA PHE A 93 -6.31 -8.24 -0.15
C PHE A 93 -7.66 -8.86 0.19
N ASN A 94 -8.25 -9.60 -0.73
CA ASN A 94 -9.53 -10.25 -0.49
C ASN A 94 -9.42 -11.30 0.61
N LEU A 95 -8.31 -12.01 0.67
CA LEU A 95 -8.07 -12.97 1.73
C LEU A 95 -8.03 -12.28 3.09
N VAL A 96 -7.26 -11.21 3.19
CA VAL A 96 -7.14 -10.44 4.44
C VAL A 96 -8.48 -9.82 4.82
N LYS A 97 -9.22 -9.31 3.84
CA LYS A 97 -10.54 -8.75 4.08
C LYS A 97 -11.46 -9.77 4.74
N THR A 98 -11.45 -11.00 4.22
CA THR A 98 -12.28 -12.07 4.77
C THR A 98 -11.89 -12.37 6.21
N GLU A 99 -10.60 -12.42 6.48
CA GLU A 99 -10.09 -12.67 7.83
C GLU A 99 -10.51 -11.57 8.81
N ILE A 100 -10.40 -10.32 8.37
CA ILE A 100 -10.76 -9.18 9.21
C ILE A 100 -12.26 -9.17 9.51
N LEU A 101 -13.09 -9.45 8.51
CA LEU A 101 -14.54 -9.52 8.72
C LEU A 101 -14.91 -10.63 9.70
N ALA A 102 -14.27 -11.79 9.57
CA ALA A 102 -14.51 -12.89 10.47
C ALA A 102 -14.10 -12.56 11.90
N LYS A 103 -12.99 -11.83 12.05
CA LYS A 103 -12.45 -11.49 13.37
C LYS A 103 -13.29 -10.43 14.10
N TYR A 104 -13.78 -9.44 13.40
CA TYR A 104 -14.40 -8.28 14.04
C TYR A 104 -15.94 -8.24 14.00
N ASN A 105 -16.57 -8.84 13.01
CA ASN A 105 -18.03 -8.76 12.87
C ASN A 105 -18.79 -9.27 14.09
N HIS A 106 -18.34 -10.33 14.71
CA HIS A 106 -19.05 -10.93 15.85
C HIS A 106 -18.75 -10.22 17.17
N LYS A 107 -17.77 -9.34 17.20
CA LYS A 107 -17.36 -8.64 18.41
C LYS A 107 -17.98 -7.26 18.52
N ASN A 108 -18.29 -6.64 17.40
CA ASN A 108 -18.79 -5.28 17.34
C ASN A 108 -19.95 -5.20 16.37
N PRO A 109 -21.18 -4.99 16.87
CA PRO A 109 -22.35 -4.92 16.01
C PRO A 109 -22.26 -3.84 14.94
N GLU A 110 -21.50 -2.78 15.18
CA GLU A 110 -21.34 -1.72 14.20
C GLU A 110 -20.62 -2.17 12.94
N ASN A 111 -19.81 -3.20 13.06
CA ASN A 111 -19.12 -3.77 11.90
C ASN A 111 -20.11 -4.41 10.94
N ASN A 112 -21.35 -4.59 11.37
CA ASN A 112 -22.38 -5.10 10.48
C ASN A 112 -22.70 -4.13 9.36
N LEU A 113 -22.30 -2.86 9.51
CA LEU A 113 -22.44 -1.89 8.44
C LEU A 113 -21.68 -2.34 7.21
N ILE A 114 -20.57 -3.01 7.39
CA ILE A 114 -19.78 -3.53 6.28
C ILE A 114 -20.56 -4.60 5.55
N LYS A 115 -21.28 -5.44 6.30
CA LYS A 115 -22.10 -6.49 5.70
C LYS A 115 -23.24 -5.93 4.87
N LYS A 116 -23.80 -4.81 5.31
CA LYS A 116 -24.97 -4.20 4.66
C LYS A 116 -24.62 -3.54 3.35
N LYS A 117 -23.37 -3.30 3.14
CA LYS A 117 -22.90 -2.72 1.89
C LYS A 117 -22.62 -3.79 0.87
#